data_4305915f438c415563ec588bd71701ea
#
_entry.id   4305915f438c415563ec588bd71701ea
#
_cell.length_a   1.000
_cell.length_b   1.000
_cell.length_c   1.000
_cell.angle_alpha   90.00
_cell.angle_beta   90.00
_cell.angle_gamma   90.00
#
_symmetry.space_group_name_H-M   'P 1'
#
loop_
_entity.id
_entity.type
_entity.pdbx_description
1 polymer ?
#
loop_
_entity_poly.entity_id
_entity_poly.type
_entity_poly.pdbx_seq_one_letter_code
_entity_poly.pdbx_strand_id
1 'polypeptide(L)'
;MDLGCGNGKYLGLEDGGGGCWEIGTDYSFNLLQIAASRGHQGVRCDLLSVPLRDGVCGGLVCIAVLHHLATRARRLAALLEVARLLRPGARGLVYVWARDQSQGRDMSSYLKQNKKNFKKKENLEDVPSAIGEFGLPVHVNRTQFKHQDVLVPWKTKTEEDGGASKEWKRYYHVFEEGELETLIGETEKLKVVESYYDQGNWCCIFEKLSLE
;
A
#
# COMPACT_ATOMS: atom_id res chain seq x y z
N MET A 1 -6.29 -6.63 -12.37
CA MET A 1 -6.16 -5.17 -12.26
C MET A 1 -5.29 -4.81 -11.08
N ASP A 2 -4.39 -3.82 -11.21
CA ASP A 2 -3.54 -3.32 -10.11
C ASP A 2 -3.94 -1.88 -9.75
N LEU A 3 -4.53 -1.67 -8.56
CA LEU A 3 -4.95 -0.37 -8.05
C LEU A 3 -3.81 0.29 -7.27
N GLY A 4 -3.33 1.43 -7.76
CA GLY A 4 -2.13 2.07 -7.26
C GLY A 4 -0.86 1.36 -7.75
N CYS A 5 -0.83 1.01 -9.03
CA CYS A 5 0.22 0.19 -9.64
C CYS A 5 1.60 0.83 -9.62
N GLY A 6 1.69 2.13 -9.33
CA GLY A 6 2.94 2.87 -9.37
C GLY A 6 3.63 2.74 -10.72
N ASN A 7 4.86 2.27 -10.71
CA ASN A 7 5.67 2.04 -11.91
C ASN A 7 5.41 0.69 -12.61
N GLY A 8 4.32 0.00 -12.29
CA GLY A 8 3.93 -1.25 -12.91
C GLY A 8 4.66 -2.50 -12.41
N LYS A 9 5.14 -2.48 -11.15
CA LYS A 9 5.95 -3.59 -10.59
C LYS A 9 5.24 -4.95 -10.61
N TYR A 10 3.92 -4.96 -10.46
CA TYR A 10 3.10 -6.17 -10.36
C TYR A 10 2.27 -6.45 -11.62
N LEU A 11 2.48 -5.67 -12.68
CA LEU A 11 1.89 -5.91 -14.00
C LEU A 11 2.80 -6.79 -14.83
N GLY A 12 2.23 -7.65 -15.68
CA GLY A 12 2.97 -8.55 -16.58
C GLY A 12 3.68 -9.70 -15.88
N LEU A 13 3.23 -10.10 -14.68
CA LEU A 13 3.83 -11.23 -13.96
C LEU A 13 3.33 -12.60 -14.45
N GLU A 14 2.26 -12.63 -15.24
CA GLU A 14 1.74 -13.87 -15.82
C GLU A 14 2.35 -14.17 -17.18
N ASP A 15 3.33 -15.04 -17.23
CA ASP A 15 3.88 -15.63 -18.47
C ASP A 15 3.00 -16.76 -19.04
N GLY A 16 1.84 -16.96 -18.46
CA GLY A 16 0.98 -18.09 -18.77
C GLY A 16 -0.16 -17.75 -19.71
N GLY A 17 0.04 -17.68 -21.02
CA GLY A 17 -0.89 -17.95 -22.17
C GLY A 17 -2.40 -17.80 -22.01
N GLY A 18 -2.90 -17.29 -20.91
CA GLY A 18 -4.29 -17.31 -20.48
C GLY A 18 -5.12 -16.08 -20.80
N GLY A 19 -4.73 -15.23 -21.76
CA GLY A 19 -5.61 -14.19 -22.30
C GLY A 19 -6.18 -13.19 -21.26
N CYS A 20 -5.55 -13.05 -20.11
CA CYS A 20 -5.95 -12.08 -19.09
C CYS A 20 -5.43 -10.69 -19.45
N TRP A 21 -6.34 -9.75 -19.61
CA TRP A 21 -5.96 -8.36 -19.87
C TRP A 21 -5.67 -7.66 -18.54
N GLU A 22 -4.42 -7.16 -18.39
CA GLU A 22 -3.98 -6.46 -17.20
C GLU A 22 -4.01 -4.95 -17.42
N ILE A 23 -4.48 -4.23 -16.41
CA ILE A 23 -4.48 -2.78 -16.38
C ILE A 23 -4.09 -2.28 -14.99
N GLY A 24 -3.23 -1.28 -14.95
CA GLY A 24 -2.86 -0.57 -13.73
C GLY A 24 -3.62 0.75 -13.60
N THR A 25 -3.80 1.22 -12.37
CA THR A 25 -4.25 2.60 -12.11
C THR A 25 -3.31 3.25 -11.11
N ASP A 26 -3.05 4.54 -11.25
CA ASP A 26 -2.30 5.33 -10.28
C ASP A 26 -2.68 6.81 -10.37
N TYR A 27 -2.53 7.53 -9.27
CA TYR A 27 -2.72 8.98 -9.25
C TYR A 27 -1.54 9.72 -9.89
N SER A 28 -0.32 9.16 -9.77
CA SER A 28 0.92 9.75 -10.25
C SER A 28 1.13 9.53 -11.73
N PHE A 29 1.01 10.59 -12.52
CA PHE A 29 1.30 10.54 -13.95
C PHE A 29 2.74 10.07 -14.24
N ASN A 30 3.71 10.55 -13.48
CA ASN A 30 5.12 10.19 -13.69
C ASN A 30 5.39 8.69 -13.47
N LEU A 31 4.73 8.08 -12.48
CA LEU A 31 4.85 6.63 -12.26
C LEU A 31 4.20 5.84 -13.41
N LEU A 32 3.05 6.28 -13.89
CA LEU A 32 2.39 5.66 -15.05
C LEU A 32 3.22 5.78 -16.33
N GLN A 33 3.95 6.88 -16.53
CA GLN A 33 4.89 6.98 -17.65
C GLN A 33 5.99 5.92 -17.58
N ILE A 34 6.51 5.64 -16.38
CA ILE A 34 7.48 4.55 -16.18
C ILE A 34 6.83 3.19 -16.46
N ALA A 35 5.60 2.95 -15.99
CA ALA A 35 4.87 1.72 -16.30
C ALA A 35 4.66 1.56 -17.81
N ALA A 36 4.25 2.63 -18.50
CA ALA A 36 4.07 2.64 -19.94
C ALA A 36 5.38 2.35 -20.71
N SER A 37 6.52 2.90 -20.26
CA SER A 37 7.84 2.59 -20.87
C SER A 37 8.26 1.14 -20.71
N ARG A 38 7.63 0.40 -19.79
CA ARG A 38 7.79 -1.05 -19.59
C ARG A 38 6.77 -1.88 -20.37
N GLY A 39 5.93 -1.25 -21.20
CA GLY A 39 4.91 -1.92 -22.00
C GLY A 39 3.57 -2.14 -21.26
N HIS A 40 3.39 -1.61 -20.04
CA HIS A 40 2.16 -1.79 -19.29
C HIS A 40 1.12 -0.72 -19.62
N GLN A 41 -0.15 -1.10 -19.53
CA GLN A 41 -1.26 -0.17 -19.70
C GLN A 41 -1.70 0.39 -18.35
N GLY A 42 -1.94 1.70 -18.30
CA GLY A 42 -2.35 2.38 -17.07
C GLY A 42 -3.33 3.50 -17.28
N VAL A 43 -4.21 3.71 -16.30
CA VAL A 43 -5.18 4.80 -16.25
C VAL A 43 -4.84 5.71 -15.08
N ARG A 44 -4.70 7.01 -15.33
CA ARG A 44 -4.52 8.00 -14.27
C ARG A 44 -5.87 8.30 -13.63
N CYS A 45 -6.02 7.96 -12.34
CA CYS A 45 -7.24 8.26 -11.59
C CYS A 45 -6.99 8.32 -10.07
N ASP A 46 -7.98 8.83 -9.34
CA ASP A 46 -8.07 8.66 -7.89
C ASP A 46 -8.63 7.25 -7.59
N LEU A 47 -8.01 6.53 -6.64
CA LEU A 47 -8.49 5.24 -6.16
C LEU A 47 -9.94 5.30 -5.63
N LEU A 48 -10.38 6.45 -5.16
CA LEU A 48 -11.74 6.63 -4.64
C LEU A 48 -12.81 6.78 -5.74
N SER A 49 -12.40 6.91 -6.99
CA SER A 49 -13.30 7.10 -8.15
C SER A 49 -12.61 6.64 -9.43
N VAL A 50 -12.56 5.34 -9.63
CA VAL A 50 -11.91 4.74 -10.79
C VAL A 50 -12.86 4.81 -12.00
N PRO A 51 -12.46 5.37 -13.16
CA PRO A 51 -13.33 5.61 -14.31
C PRO A 51 -13.59 4.33 -15.12
N LEU A 52 -13.97 3.27 -14.46
CA LEU A 52 -14.31 1.98 -15.04
C LEU A 52 -15.69 1.54 -14.54
N ARG A 53 -16.38 0.75 -15.35
CA ARG A 53 -17.72 0.22 -15.00
C ARG A 53 -17.65 -0.78 -13.85
N ASP A 54 -18.79 -0.95 -13.19
CA ASP A 54 -18.97 -1.96 -12.14
C ASP A 54 -18.72 -3.36 -12.66
N GLY A 55 -18.14 -4.21 -11.82
CA GLY A 55 -17.95 -5.61 -12.11
C GLY A 55 -17.06 -5.90 -13.32
N VAL A 56 -16.13 -5.01 -13.66
CA VAL A 56 -15.24 -5.20 -14.82
C VAL A 56 -14.08 -6.17 -14.50
N CYS A 57 -13.67 -6.28 -13.24
CA CYS A 57 -12.49 -7.01 -12.85
C CYS A 57 -12.79 -8.45 -12.44
N GLY A 58 -12.10 -9.42 -13.07
CA GLY A 58 -12.08 -10.82 -12.65
C GLY A 58 -11.08 -11.10 -11.52
N GLY A 59 -10.21 -10.15 -11.19
CA GLY A 59 -9.26 -10.18 -10.09
C GLY A 59 -8.61 -8.82 -9.90
N LEU A 60 -8.22 -8.50 -8.66
CA LEU A 60 -7.69 -7.19 -8.32
C LEU A 60 -6.62 -7.28 -7.23
N VAL A 61 -5.58 -6.48 -7.37
CA VAL A 61 -4.58 -6.26 -6.31
C VAL A 61 -4.52 -4.78 -5.94
N CYS A 62 -4.26 -4.49 -4.65
CA CYS A 62 -4.05 -3.14 -4.14
C CYS A 62 -2.92 -3.19 -3.10
N ILE A 63 -1.69 -3.00 -3.56
CA ILE A 63 -0.49 -3.25 -2.77
C ILE A 63 0.16 -1.93 -2.39
N ALA A 64 0.29 -1.69 -1.08
CA ALA A 64 0.94 -0.52 -0.51
C ALA A 64 0.28 0.82 -0.89
N VAL A 65 -1.06 0.87 -0.91
CA VAL A 65 -1.84 2.07 -1.29
C VAL A 65 -2.73 2.57 -0.16
N LEU A 66 -3.56 1.69 0.45
CA LEU A 66 -4.56 2.10 1.45
C LEU A 66 -3.96 2.88 2.62
N HIS A 67 -2.75 2.53 3.03
CA HIS A 67 -2.05 3.19 4.13
C HIS A 67 -1.66 4.66 3.81
N HIS A 68 -1.81 5.14 2.58
CA HIS A 68 -1.66 6.55 2.23
C HIS A 68 -2.93 7.38 2.40
N LEU A 69 -4.09 6.73 2.65
CA LEU A 69 -5.36 7.42 2.85
C LEU A 69 -5.52 7.84 4.31
N ALA A 70 -5.56 9.15 4.53
CA ALA A 70 -5.43 9.74 5.87
C ALA A 70 -6.58 9.46 6.83
N THR A 71 -7.79 9.17 6.34
CA THR A 71 -8.94 8.92 7.20
C THR A 71 -9.50 7.53 7.00
N ARG A 72 -10.07 6.97 8.10
CA ARG A 72 -10.76 5.68 8.04
C ARG A 72 -11.89 5.67 7.01
N ALA A 73 -12.65 6.77 6.90
CA ALA A 73 -13.70 6.92 5.90
C ALA A 73 -13.18 6.81 4.46
N ARG A 74 -12.01 7.40 4.17
CA ARG A 74 -11.39 7.27 2.84
C ARG A 74 -10.87 5.86 2.58
N ARG A 75 -10.32 5.17 3.59
CA ARG A 75 -9.89 3.78 3.47
C ARG A 75 -11.08 2.84 3.20
N LEU A 76 -12.21 3.06 3.90
CA LEU A 76 -13.45 2.33 3.65
C LEU A 76 -14.01 2.63 2.25
N ALA A 77 -14.03 3.91 1.84
CA ALA A 77 -14.48 4.30 0.49
C ALA A 77 -13.64 3.63 -0.62
N ALA A 78 -12.32 3.51 -0.43
CA ALA A 78 -11.45 2.79 -1.36
C ALA A 78 -11.79 1.29 -1.44
N LEU A 79 -12.11 0.63 -0.33
CA LEU A 79 -12.53 -0.78 -0.33
C LEU A 79 -13.93 -0.96 -0.95
N LEU A 80 -14.82 0.01 -0.79
CA LEU A 80 -16.11 0.02 -1.49
C LEU A 80 -15.92 0.17 -3.00
N GLU A 81 -14.95 0.97 -3.43
CA GLU A 81 -14.60 1.10 -4.85
C GLU A 81 -13.96 -0.19 -5.40
N VAL A 82 -13.10 -0.84 -4.62
CA VAL A 82 -12.59 -2.19 -4.93
C VAL A 82 -13.75 -3.18 -5.11
N ALA A 83 -14.72 -3.19 -4.19
CA ALA A 83 -15.89 -4.05 -4.28
C ALA A 83 -16.75 -3.73 -5.51
N ARG A 84 -16.88 -2.45 -5.88
CA ARG A 84 -17.60 -2.03 -7.09
C ARG A 84 -16.98 -2.60 -8.36
N LEU A 85 -15.67 -2.53 -8.46
CA LEU A 85 -14.91 -2.96 -9.64
C LEU A 85 -14.88 -4.49 -9.84
N LEU A 86 -14.86 -5.26 -8.76
CA LEU A 86 -14.82 -6.72 -8.81
C LEU A 86 -16.16 -7.29 -9.31
N ARG A 87 -16.09 -8.37 -10.09
CA ARG A 87 -17.24 -9.22 -10.39
C ARG A 87 -17.66 -9.99 -9.14
N PRO A 88 -18.94 -10.33 -8.97
CA PRO A 88 -19.37 -11.29 -7.96
C PRO A 88 -18.54 -12.58 -8.01
N GLY A 89 -18.07 -13.07 -6.87
CA GLY A 89 -17.20 -14.24 -6.75
C GLY A 89 -15.75 -14.02 -7.14
N ALA A 90 -15.39 -12.86 -7.68
CA ALA A 90 -13.99 -12.53 -7.96
C ALA A 90 -13.23 -12.18 -6.69
N ARG A 91 -11.91 -12.47 -6.69
CA ARG A 91 -11.03 -12.24 -5.55
C ARG A 91 -10.15 -11.03 -5.73
N GLY A 92 -9.80 -10.42 -4.61
CA GLY A 92 -8.82 -9.36 -4.52
C GLY A 92 -7.80 -9.63 -3.42
N LEU A 93 -6.68 -8.92 -3.52
CA LEU A 93 -5.60 -8.94 -2.55
C LEU A 93 -5.24 -7.51 -2.16
N VAL A 94 -5.16 -7.26 -0.85
CA VAL A 94 -4.69 -5.97 -0.31
C VAL A 94 -3.50 -6.21 0.60
N TYR A 95 -2.47 -5.39 0.44
CA TYR A 95 -1.31 -5.28 1.32
C TYR A 95 -1.25 -3.89 1.94
N VAL A 96 -1.12 -3.83 3.27
CA VAL A 96 -0.93 -2.58 4.02
C VAL A 96 0.24 -2.73 4.98
N TRP A 97 0.95 -1.64 5.24
CA TRP A 97 2.02 -1.66 6.23
C TRP A 97 1.48 -1.93 7.63
N ALA A 98 2.06 -2.92 8.30
CA ALA A 98 1.79 -3.23 9.69
C ALA A 98 2.48 -2.24 10.62
N ARG A 99 1.85 -1.92 11.75
CA ARG A 99 2.49 -1.15 12.82
C ARG A 99 3.66 -1.91 13.42
N ASP A 100 3.46 -3.20 13.69
CA ASP A 100 4.54 -4.08 14.11
C ASP A 100 5.30 -4.60 12.88
N GLN A 101 6.56 -4.24 12.79
CA GLN A 101 7.47 -4.62 11.72
C GLN A 101 8.27 -5.88 12.06
N SER A 102 7.97 -6.55 13.17
CA SER A 102 8.59 -7.79 13.59
C SER A 102 7.56 -8.72 14.22
N GLN A 103 7.03 -9.68 13.49
CA GLN A 103 6.17 -10.70 14.06
C GLN A 103 7.01 -11.90 14.55
N GLY A 104 6.98 -12.16 15.85
CA GLY A 104 7.79 -13.24 16.46
C GLY A 104 9.30 -12.98 16.34
N ARG A 105 10.02 -13.93 15.71
CA ARG A 105 11.47 -13.83 15.46
C ARG A 105 11.83 -13.23 14.11
N ASP A 106 10.85 -13.04 13.24
CA ASP A 106 11.07 -12.56 11.87
C ASP A 106 10.91 -11.05 11.78
N MET A 107 12.03 -10.39 11.58
CA MET A 107 12.08 -8.95 11.28
C MET A 107 11.75 -8.72 9.80
N SER A 108 10.94 -7.70 9.52
CA SER A 108 10.67 -7.26 8.16
C SER A 108 11.95 -6.86 7.41
N SER A 109 11.91 -6.91 6.09
CA SER A 109 13.00 -6.41 5.24
C SER A 109 13.27 -4.92 5.48
N TYR A 110 12.25 -4.16 5.87
CA TYR A 110 12.36 -2.75 6.25
C TYR A 110 13.28 -2.53 7.45
N LEU A 111 13.18 -3.36 8.49
CA LEU A 111 14.06 -3.30 9.65
C LEU A 111 15.46 -3.89 9.36
N LYS A 112 15.53 -4.97 8.57
CA LYS A 112 16.81 -5.67 8.25
C LYS A 112 17.82 -4.77 7.52
N GLN A 113 17.37 -3.80 6.74
CA GLN A 113 18.25 -2.85 6.05
C GLN A 113 19.06 -1.95 7.00
N ASN A 114 18.79 -1.97 8.29
CA ASN A 114 19.46 -1.14 9.29
C ASN A 114 20.63 -1.84 10.00
N LYS A 115 20.92 -3.12 9.71
CA LYS A 115 21.94 -3.92 10.44
C LYS A 115 23.34 -3.29 10.49
N LYS A 116 23.73 -2.44 9.55
CA LYS A 116 25.02 -1.73 9.57
C LYS A 116 25.12 -0.61 10.60
N ASN A 117 23.99 -0.12 11.12
CA ASN A 117 23.92 1.01 12.06
C ASN A 117 23.34 0.66 13.44
N PHE A 118 23.04 -0.62 13.71
CA PHE A 118 22.34 -1.07 14.92
C PHE A 118 23.13 -0.75 16.22
N LYS A 119 24.46 -0.88 16.20
CA LYS A 119 25.31 -0.57 17.37
C LYS A 119 25.33 0.90 17.80
N LYS A 120 24.80 1.81 16.98
CA LYS A 120 24.78 3.26 17.26
C LYS A 120 23.40 3.79 17.66
N LYS A 121 22.34 2.95 17.61
CA LYS A 121 20.93 3.38 17.74
C LYS A 121 20.18 2.80 18.94
N GLU A 122 20.81 2.04 19.82
CA GLU A 122 20.19 1.57 21.08
C GLU A 122 19.65 2.72 21.96
N ASN A 123 20.12 3.96 21.73
CA ASN A 123 19.66 5.17 22.46
C ASN A 123 18.55 5.96 21.72
N LEU A 124 17.97 5.46 20.63
CA LEU A 124 16.94 6.17 19.85
C LEU A 124 15.49 5.87 20.29
N GLU A 125 15.30 4.93 21.21
CA GLU A 125 13.97 4.61 21.73
C GLU A 125 13.36 5.78 22.54
N ASP A 126 14.17 6.65 23.11
CA ASP A 126 13.76 7.79 23.94
C ASP A 126 13.75 9.14 23.23
N VAL A 127 14.09 9.20 21.93
CA VAL A 127 13.99 10.48 21.21
C VAL A 127 12.51 10.78 20.96
N PRO A 128 11.98 11.90 21.47
CA PRO A 128 10.63 12.33 21.13
C PRO A 128 10.49 12.44 19.62
N SER A 129 9.43 11.84 19.06
CA SER A 129 9.14 11.99 17.63
C SER A 129 9.03 13.48 17.32
N ALA A 130 9.85 13.98 16.39
CA ALA A 130 9.70 15.36 15.94
C ALA A 130 8.28 15.54 15.42
N ILE A 131 7.59 16.58 15.89
CA ILE A 131 6.27 16.93 15.37
C ILE A 131 6.49 17.61 14.02
N GLY A 132 5.95 17.01 12.97
CA GLY A 132 5.99 17.56 11.62
C GLY A 132 4.85 18.53 11.35
N GLU A 133 4.71 18.90 10.10
CA GLU A 133 3.53 19.64 9.62
C GLU A 133 2.26 18.90 9.99
N PHE A 134 1.19 19.63 10.28
CA PHE A 134 -0.12 19.10 10.69
C PHE A 134 -0.15 18.39 12.05
N GLY A 135 0.85 18.56 12.90
CA GLY A 135 0.89 17.96 14.25
C GLY A 135 1.11 16.44 14.24
N LEU A 136 1.51 15.85 13.12
CA LEU A 136 1.79 14.42 13.03
C LEU A 136 3.25 14.10 13.38
N PRO A 137 3.50 12.97 14.08
CA PRO A 137 4.84 12.55 14.41
C PRO A 137 5.62 12.15 13.14
N VAL A 138 6.89 12.55 13.09
CA VAL A 138 7.80 12.15 12.01
C VAL A 138 8.45 10.83 12.40
N HIS A 139 8.27 9.80 11.59
CA HIS A 139 8.84 8.49 11.81
C HIS A 139 10.35 8.47 11.52
N VAL A 140 11.09 7.76 12.35
CA VAL A 140 12.51 7.47 12.09
C VAL A 140 12.59 6.25 11.17
N ASN A 141 13.06 6.44 9.95
CA ASN A 141 13.14 5.36 8.96
C ASN A 141 13.87 4.12 9.49
N ARG A 142 13.32 2.95 9.18
CA ARG A 142 13.88 1.63 9.51
C ARG A 142 13.89 1.33 11.02
N THR A 143 12.91 1.87 11.75
CA THR A 143 12.63 1.54 13.15
C THR A 143 11.19 1.03 13.26
N GLN A 144 10.80 0.53 14.43
CA GLN A 144 9.41 0.19 14.74
C GLN A 144 8.53 1.45 14.75
N PHE A 145 7.28 1.31 14.34
CA PHE A 145 6.31 2.40 14.36
C PHE A 145 5.77 2.63 15.78
N LYS A 146 6.01 3.82 16.34
CA LYS A 146 5.48 4.22 17.65
C LYS A 146 4.03 4.67 17.58
N HIS A 147 3.60 5.23 16.46
CA HIS A 147 2.25 5.77 16.22
C HIS A 147 1.67 5.18 14.96
N GLN A 148 0.33 5.08 14.89
CA GLN A 148 -0.37 4.60 13.71
C GLN A 148 -0.33 5.59 12.54
N ASP A 149 -0.54 6.87 12.86
CA ASP A 149 -0.54 7.95 11.87
C ASP A 149 0.77 8.71 11.95
N VAL A 150 1.57 8.63 10.90
CA VAL A 150 2.94 9.16 10.88
C VAL A 150 3.29 9.81 9.54
N LEU A 151 4.26 10.71 9.59
CA LEU A 151 4.96 11.22 8.43
C LEU A 151 6.26 10.43 8.24
N VAL A 152 6.37 9.70 7.15
CA VAL A 152 7.57 8.91 6.80
C VAL A 152 8.45 9.72 5.86
N PRO A 153 9.71 10.03 6.25
CA PRO A 153 10.66 10.73 5.40
C PRO A 153 11.04 9.91 4.16
N TRP A 154 11.03 10.55 3.02
CA TRP A 154 11.45 9.97 1.75
C TRP A 154 12.38 10.94 1.03
N LYS A 155 13.50 10.44 0.49
CA LYS A 155 14.49 11.24 -0.24
C LYS A 155 14.46 10.90 -1.72
N THR A 156 14.45 11.91 -2.57
CA THR A 156 14.73 11.71 -3.99
C THR A 156 16.17 11.21 -4.14
N LYS A 157 16.39 10.27 -5.06
CA LYS A 157 17.75 10.00 -5.50
C LYS A 157 18.27 11.29 -6.14
N THR A 158 19.49 11.68 -5.82
CA THR A 158 20.20 12.74 -6.54
C THR A 158 20.24 12.35 -8.02
N GLU A 159 19.75 13.21 -8.89
CA GLU A 159 20.07 13.11 -10.30
C GLU A 159 21.58 13.34 -10.47
N GLU A 160 22.17 12.75 -11.48
CA GLU A 160 23.63 12.78 -11.75
C GLU A 160 24.21 14.21 -11.89
N ASP A 161 23.36 15.23 -11.93
CA ASP A 161 23.70 16.66 -12.07
C ASP A 161 24.04 17.40 -10.76
N GLY A 162 24.30 16.71 -9.65
CA GLY A 162 24.82 17.33 -8.42
C GLY A 162 23.79 18.15 -7.60
N GLY A 163 22.51 18.04 -7.89
CA GLY A 163 21.44 18.66 -7.11
C GLY A 163 21.32 18.09 -5.70
N ALA A 164 21.07 18.93 -4.69
CA ALA A 164 20.86 18.49 -3.31
C ALA A 164 19.63 17.56 -3.23
N SER A 165 19.76 16.40 -2.57
CA SER A 165 18.63 15.49 -2.36
C SER A 165 17.54 16.19 -1.57
N LYS A 166 16.32 16.23 -2.11
CA LYS A 166 15.17 16.84 -1.44
C LYS A 166 14.47 15.79 -0.59
N GLU A 167 14.27 16.10 0.68
CA GLU A 167 13.51 15.26 1.60
C GLU A 167 12.03 15.67 1.55
N TRP A 168 11.18 14.67 1.36
CA TRP A 168 9.74 14.77 1.38
C TRP A 168 9.21 13.93 2.52
N LYS A 169 8.03 14.25 3.04
CA LYS A 169 7.34 13.48 4.04
C LYS A 169 6.04 12.95 3.46
N ARG A 170 5.83 11.65 3.56
CA ARG A 170 4.58 10.99 3.14
C ARG A 170 3.80 10.58 4.36
N TYR A 171 2.50 10.83 4.34
CA TYR A 171 1.60 10.31 5.34
C TYR A 171 1.46 8.79 5.19
N TYR A 172 1.49 8.09 6.33
CA TYR A 172 1.18 6.68 6.47
C TYR A 172 0.29 6.44 7.66
N HIS A 173 -0.73 5.61 7.46
CA HIS A 173 -1.48 4.95 8.50
C HIS A 173 -1.00 3.51 8.56
N VAL A 174 -0.28 3.12 9.61
CA VAL A 174 0.19 1.74 9.76
C VAL A 174 -0.83 0.94 10.55
N PHE A 175 -1.24 -0.19 9.99
CA PHE A 175 -2.36 -0.99 10.46
C PHE A 175 -2.00 -1.85 11.67
N GLU A 176 -2.90 -1.97 12.62
CA GLU A 176 -2.85 -2.97 13.67
C GLU A 176 -3.42 -4.31 13.19
N GLU A 177 -3.13 -5.37 13.95
CA GLU A 177 -3.67 -6.71 13.68
C GLU A 177 -5.20 -6.69 13.73
N GLY A 178 -5.87 -7.28 12.74
CA GLY A 178 -7.32 -7.34 12.64
C GLY A 178 -8.00 -6.07 12.12
N GLU A 179 -7.28 -4.96 11.97
CA GLU A 179 -7.86 -3.70 11.50
C GLU A 179 -8.28 -3.76 10.03
N LEU A 180 -7.46 -4.38 9.19
CA LEU A 180 -7.75 -4.52 7.76
C LEU A 180 -8.96 -5.42 7.53
N GLU A 181 -9.05 -6.53 8.24
CA GLU A 181 -10.18 -7.47 8.19
C GLU A 181 -11.48 -6.80 8.62
N THR A 182 -11.43 -6.04 9.71
CA THR A 182 -12.58 -5.25 10.20
C THR A 182 -13.05 -4.26 9.13
N LEU A 183 -12.12 -3.53 8.53
CA LEU A 183 -12.43 -2.55 7.51
C LEU A 183 -13.02 -3.17 6.24
N ILE A 184 -12.53 -4.36 5.82
CA ILE A 184 -13.08 -5.14 4.70
C ILE A 184 -14.50 -5.59 5.04
N GLY A 185 -14.74 -6.11 6.26
CA GLY A 185 -16.05 -6.56 6.71
C GLY A 185 -17.11 -5.46 6.72
N GLU A 186 -16.73 -4.23 7.05
CA GLU A 186 -17.64 -3.07 7.04
C GLU A 186 -18.14 -2.69 5.65
N THR A 187 -17.51 -3.17 4.59
CA THR A 187 -18.04 -2.97 3.24
C THR A 187 -19.36 -3.71 3.02
N GLU A 188 -19.64 -4.77 3.79
CA GLU A 188 -20.76 -5.70 3.61
C GLU A 188 -20.85 -6.33 2.21
N LYS A 189 -19.84 -6.08 1.36
CA LYS A 189 -19.74 -6.54 -0.03
C LYS A 189 -18.57 -7.47 -0.27
N LEU A 190 -17.61 -7.48 0.64
CA LEU A 190 -16.40 -8.28 0.57
C LEU A 190 -16.33 -9.24 1.77
N LYS A 191 -15.91 -10.47 1.51
CA LYS A 191 -15.67 -11.49 2.53
C LYS A 191 -14.19 -11.81 2.57
N VAL A 192 -13.55 -11.69 3.73
CA VAL A 192 -12.17 -12.13 3.92
C VAL A 192 -12.12 -13.66 3.76
N VAL A 193 -11.23 -14.13 2.90
CA VAL A 193 -10.96 -15.54 2.64
C VAL A 193 -9.74 -15.99 3.43
N GLU A 194 -8.70 -15.15 3.44
CA GLU A 194 -7.44 -15.41 4.13
C GLU A 194 -6.83 -14.10 4.59
N SER A 195 -6.24 -14.10 5.78
CA SER A 195 -5.46 -12.99 6.31
C SER A 195 -4.14 -13.54 6.87
N TYR A 196 -3.05 -12.84 6.59
CA TYR A 196 -1.72 -13.23 7.02
C TYR A 196 -0.78 -12.04 7.14
N TYR A 197 0.31 -12.26 7.88
CA TYR A 197 1.40 -11.29 7.98
C TYR A 197 2.53 -11.66 7.01
N ASP A 198 3.01 -10.68 6.25
CA ASP A 198 4.14 -10.87 5.33
C ASP A 198 5.12 -9.69 5.39
N GLN A 199 6.30 -9.94 5.93
CA GLN A 199 7.45 -9.02 5.90
C GLN A 199 7.12 -7.56 6.31
N GLY A 200 6.33 -7.39 7.38
CA GLY A 200 5.93 -6.08 7.88
C GLY A 200 4.64 -5.54 7.26
N ASN A 201 3.85 -6.39 6.65
CA ASN A 201 2.56 -6.06 6.07
C ASN A 201 1.46 -6.96 6.61
N TRP A 202 0.27 -6.41 6.79
CA TRP A 202 -0.96 -7.17 6.89
C TRP A 202 -1.52 -7.35 5.49
N CYS A 203 -1.91 -8.58 5.19
CA CYS A 203 -2.33 -9.02 3.87
C CYS A 203 -3.67 -9.71 3.97
N CYS A 204 -4.63 -9.30 3.14
CA CYS A 204 -5.93 -9.96 3.07
C CYS A 204 -6.26 -10.36 1.64
N ILE A 205 -6.59 -11.63 1.45
CA ILE A 205 -7.31 -12.12 0.29
C ILE A 205 -8.80 -12.10 0.63
N PHE A 206 -9.59 -11.52 -0.22
CA PHE A 206 -11.04 -11.40 -0.06
C PHE A 206 -11.75 -11.74 -1.36
N GLU A 207 -13.03 -12.06 -1.24
CA GLU A 207 -13.93 -12.37 -2.36
C GLU A 207 -15.12 -11.43 -2.33
N LYS A 208 -15.53 -10.96 -3.51
CA LYS A 208 -16.77 -10.17 -3.63
C LYS A 208 -17.99 -11.07 -3.48
N LEU A 209 -18.85 -10.70 -2.54
CA LEU A 209 -20.12 -11.38 -2.33
C LEU A 209 -21.04 -11.21 -3.56
N SER A 210 -21.76 -12.28 -3.92
CA SER A 210 -22.90 -12.18 -4.83
C SER A 210 -24.04 -11.54 -4.04
N LEU A 211 -24.55 -10.41 -4.49
CA LEU A 211 -25.80 -9.89 -3.98
C LEU A 211 -26.91 -10.76 -4.58
N GLU A 212 -27.68 -11.39 -3.73
CA GLU A 212 -28.94 -12.04 -4.12
C GLU A 212 -29.97 -11.03 -4.62
#